data_0d9cdf7934387f6774b9e122a5c80604
#
_entry.id   0d9cdf7934387f6774b9e122a5c80604
#
_cell.length_a   1.000
_cell.length_b   1.000
_cell.length_c   1.000
_cell.angle_alpha   90.00
_cell.angle_beta   90.00
_cell.angle_gamma   90.00
#
_symmetry.space_group_name_H-M   'P 1'
#
loop_
_entity.id
_entity.type
_entity.pdbx_description
1 polymer ?
#
loop_
_entity_poly.entity_id
_entity_poly.type
_entity_poly.pdbx_seq_one_letter_code
_entity_poly.pdbx_strand_id
1 'polypeptide(L)'
;MAQNVGLQILEKRKGQVVQACGIGDEDTVAITCDKPSVAGSVSQRACTYCGSRVVLYPISDALHLVHGPVGCASYTWDIRGSLSSDRELHRMSFCTDLRENDIIYGGANKLRGALRELIAKYKPEAAFVYSTCVAGLIGDDIDAICREMQAETGISVMNVQSEGFKGTKKDGYLAACDTLSRLVGTAPGPNTASDRSINLLGEFNIAGETWLIQKHLKEMGVEVVAGITGDGRVADIRRAHHARLNVVQCSGSMTSLAKRMQKDYGIPFIRVSFFGLEDTAKAFYDIANHFKDPGMLEVTRTLVKREVNRVMDELRRIRARLEGKRAAIYVGGSFKAISLIRALRQIGVKTVLVGSQTGTAEDYAMLQSICDPGTVIVDDSNPRELSQLSLEKGAELFIGGVKERPMAYKMGMGFCDHNHERKIPLAGFEGTVHFAREVQSSLLSPVWKFARRPL
;
A
#
# COMPACT_ATOMS: atom_id res chain seq x y z
N MET A 1 -10.29 -20.32 30.75
CA MET A 1 -10.43 -18.84 30.72
C MET A 1 -10.30 -18.25 29.30
N ALA A 2 -9.45 -18.78 28.41
CA ALA A 2 -9.27 -18.23 27.06
C ALA A 2 -10.53 -18.27 26.15
N GLN A 3 -11.31 -19.34 26.20
CA GLN A 3 -12.54 -19.50 25.42
C GLN A 3 -13.61 -18.42 25.67
N ASN A 4 -13.72 -17.91 26.90
CA ASN A 4 -14.71 -16.88 27.23
C ASN A 4 -14.34 -15.47 26.75
N VAL A 5 -13.06 -15.20 26.52
CA VAL A 5 -12.61 -13.86 26.16
C VAL A 5 -12.87 -13.56 24.67
N GLY A 6 -12.71 -14.56 23.80
CA GLY A 6 -12.98 -14.42 22.37
C GLY A 6 -14.46 -14.21 22.08
N LEU A 7 -15.32 -14.96 22.75
CA LEU A 7 -16.77 -14.74 22.69
C LEU A 7 -17.15 -13.32 23.17
N GLN A 8 -16.53 -12.84 24.26
CA GLN A 8 -16.76 -11.48 24.74
C GLN A 8 -16.28 -10.41 23.76
N ILE A 9 -15.17 -10.62 23.02
CA ILE A 9 -14.72 -9.69 21.99
C ILE A 9 -15.71 -9.67 20.84
N LEU A 10 -16.15 -10.82 20.35
CA LEU A 10 -17.14 -10.92 19.27
C LEU A 10 -18.46 -10.23 19.64
N GLU A 11 -18.94 -10.40 20.87
CA GLU A 11 -20.16 -9.74 21.34
C GLU A 11 -20.01 -8.21 21.45
N LYS A 12 -18.90 -7.75 22.03
CA LYS A 12 -18.65 -6.30 22.21
C LYS A 12 -18.40 -5.57 20.88
N ARG A 13 -17.93 -6.26 19.87
CA ARG A 13 -17.64 -5.71 18.54
C ARG A 13 -18.61 -6.20 17.47
N LYS A 14 -19.85 -6.48 17.89
CA LYS A 14 -20.93 -6.87 16.98
C LYS A 14 -21.08 -5.88 15.85
N GLY A 15 -20.96 -6.35 14.62
CA GLY A 15 -20.95 -5.54 13.41
C GLY A 15 -19.57 -5.09 12.90
N GLN A 16 -18.49 -5.20 13.71
CA GLN A 16 -17.11 -4.95 13.26
C GLN A 16 -16.29 -6.24 13.19
N VAL A 17 -16.76 -7.32 13.75
CA VAL A 17 -16.14 -8.65 13.74
C VAL A 17 -17.19 -9.67 13.34
N VAL A 18 -16.94 -10.39 12.25
CA VAL A 18 -17.84 -11.44 11.74
C VAL A 18 -17.07 -12.73 11.47
N GLN A 19 -17.77 -13.85 11.37
CA GLN A 19 -17.22 -15.10 10.88
C GLN A 19 -17.74 -15.38 9.48
N ALA A 20 -16.88 -15.80 8.57
CA ALA A 20 -17.27 -16.21 7.24
C ALA A 20 -18.07 -17.51 7.30
N CYS A 21 -19.17 -17.59 6.58
CA CYS A 21 -20.03 -18.78 6.50
C CYS A 21 -19.45 -19.81 5.53
N GLY A 22 -18.87 -19.38 4.41
CA GLY A 22 -18.22 -20.25 3.44
C GLY A 22 -17.85 -19.55 2.14
N ILE A 23 -17.10 -20.26 1.31
CA ILE A 23 -16.71 -19.76 -0.03
C ILE A 23 -17.94 -19.76 -0.93
N GLY A 24 -18.24 -18.61 -1.55
CA GLY A 24 -19.37 -18.45 -2.45
C GLY A 24 -20.72 -18.28 -1.78
N ASP A 25 -20.77 -18.13 -0.46
CA ASP A 25 -21.99 -17.80 0.26
C ASP A 25 -22.39 -16.34 -0.03
N GLU A 26 -23.63 -16.15 -0.51
CA GLU A 26 -24.18 -14.83 -0.84
C GLU A 26 -24.72 -14.08 0.40
N ASP A 27 -24.95 -14.81 1.51
CA ASP A 27 -25.42 -14.24 2.78
C ASP A 27 -24.28 -13.50 3.52
N THR A 28 -23.87 -12.37 2.99
CA THR A 28 -22.85 -11.54 3.63
C THR A 28 -23.43 -10.69 4.74
N VAL A 29 -22.82 -10.76 5.93
CA VAL A 29 -23.16 -9.88 7.06
C VAL A 29 -22.46 -8.54 6.86
N ALA A 30 -23.22 -7.44 6.90
CA ALA A 30 -22.66 -6.10 6.79
C ALA A 30 -21.69 -5.81 7.94
N ILE A 31 -20.44 -5.43 7.60
CA ILE A 31 -19.44 -4.99 8.57
C ILE A 31 -19.49 -3.47 8.69
N THR A 32 -19.59 -2.96 9.91
CA THR A 32 -19.48 -1.53 10.17
C THR A 32 -18.02 -1.10 10.02
N CYS A 33 -17.74 -0.28 9.01
CA CYS A 33 -16.41 0.25 8.71
C CYS A 33 -16.18 1.62 9.39
N ASP A 34 -14.90 2.00 9.49
CA ASP A 34 -14.44 3.33 9.93
C ASP A 34 -14.75 3.70 11.40
N LYS A 35 -15.22 2.76 12.22
CA LYS A 35 -15.30 2.96 13.65
C LYS A 35 -14.00 2.52 14.33
N PRO A 36 -13.52 3.27 15.35
CA PRO A 36 -12.36 2.85 16.13
C PRO A 36 -12.65 1.54 16.86
N SER A 37 -11.59 0.77 17.11
CA SER A 37 -11.67 -0.40 17.99
C SER A 37 -12.06 0.01 19.42
N VAL A 38 -12.32 -0.98 20.29
CA VAL A 38 -12.84 -0.78 21.66
C VAL A 38 -12.29 0.48 22.32
N ALA A 39 -13.18 1.24 23.00
CA ALA A 39 -12.80 2.46 23.72
C ALA A 39 -11.60 2.25 24.66
N GLY A 40 -10.64 3.17 24.62
CA GLY A 40 -9.39 3.07 25.36
C GLY A 40 -8.30 2.24 24.69
N SER A 41 -8.59 1.61 23.56
CA SER A 41 -7.58 0.91 22.75
C SER A 41 -6.90 1.85 21.77
N VAL A 42 -5.63 1.58 21.47
CA VAL A 42 -4.88 2.31 20.43
C VAL A 42 -5.30 1.75 19.07
N SER A 43 -5.92 2.61 18.25
CA SER A 43 -6.18 2.27 16.85
C SER A 43 -4.87 2.05 16.10
N GLN A 44 -4.84 1.04 15.24
CA GLN A 44 -3.70 0.80 14.33
C GLN A 44 -3.73 1.72 13.11
N ARG A 45 -4.81 2.48 12.92
CA ARG A 45 -4.91 3.47 11.85
C ARG A 45 -3.89 4.58 12.06
N ALA A 46 -3.13 4.87 11.02
CA ALA A 46 -2.24 6.02 10.99
C ALA A 46 -3.02 7.28 10.58
N CYS A 47 -2.44 8.46 10.82
CA CYS A 47 -3.06 9.75 10.52
C CYS A 47 -2.96 10.13 9.03
N THR A 48 -3.63 11.25 8.66
CA THR A 48 -3.60 11.84 7.31
C THR A 48 -2.19 12.07 6.78
N TYR A 49 -1.29 12.62 7.61
CA TYR A 49 0.10 12.84 7.24
C TYR A 49 0.81 11.55 6.80
N CYS A 50 0.65 10.46 7.54
CA CYS A 50 1.22 9.17 7.17
C CYS A 50 0.67 8.67 5.83
N GLY A 51 -0.63 8.83 5.59
CA GLY A 51 -1.27 8.41 4.35
C GLY A 51 -0.73 9.14 3.14
N SER A 52 -0.65 10.46 3.19
CA SER A 52 -0.15 11.27 2.08
C SER A 52 1.34 11.04 1.82
N ARG A 53 2.13 10.94 2.90
CA ARG A 53 3.58 10.67 2.81
C ARG A 53 3.88 9.34 2.11
N VAL A 54 3.16 8.29 2.49
CA VAL A 54 3.30 6.95 1.92
C VAL A 54 3.04 6.92 0.41
N VAL A 55 2.11 7.74 -0.07
CA VAL A 55 1.77 7.79 -1.49
C VAL A 55 2.79 8.60 -2.29
N LEU A 56 3.20 9.78 -1.81
CA LEU A 56 4.03 10.70 -2.59
C LEU A 56 5.53 10.42 -2.51
N TYR A 57 5.99 9.86 -1.38
CA TYR A 57 7.42 9.62 -1.13
C TYR A 57 8.18 8.85 -2.24
N PRO A 58 7.57 7.87 -2.94
CA PRO A 58 8.28 7.14 -3.99
C PRO A 58 8.58 7.94 -5.26
N ILE A 59 8.13 9.20 -5.36
CA ILE A 59 8.50 10.10 -6.47
C ILE A 59 9.92 10.59 -6.22
N SER A 60 10.86 10.02 -6.97
CA SER A 60 12.28 10.06 -6.62
C SER A 60 13.02 11.34 -6.99
N ASP A 61 12.54 12.07 -7.99
CA ASP A 61 13.12 13.34 -8.45
C ASP A 61 12.45 14.58 -7.83
N ALA A 62 11.53 14.38 -6.88
CA ALA A 62 10.89 15.44 -6.11
C ALA A 62 11.54 15.65 -4.74
N LEU A 63 11.51 16.88 -4.25
CA LEU A 63 11.84 17.23 -2.87
C LEU A 63 10.64 16.94 -1.95
N HIS A 64 10.90 16.30 -0.82
CA HIS A 64 9.89 15.97 0.18
C HIS A 64 10.21 16.68 1.50
N LEU A 65 9.56 17.80 1.79
CA LEU A 65 9.81 18.60 2.99
C LEU A 65 8.65 18.46 4.00
N VAL A 66 8.94 17.92 5.16
CA VAL A 66 7.99 17.86 6.28
C VAL A 66 8.06 19.19 7.02
N HIS A 67 6.96 19.96 6.99
CA HIS A 67 6.85 21.18 7.78
C HIS A 67 6.20 20.88 9.13
N GLY A 68 7.07 20.70 10.13
CA GLY A 68 6.66 20.27 11.46
C GLY A 68 7.83 19.82 12.33
N PRO A 69 7.54 19.23 13.48
CA PRO A 69 8.56 18.69 14.38
C PRO A 69 9.20 17.40 13.79
N VAL A 70 10.44 17.15 14.18
CA VAL A 70 11.21 15.97 13.73
C VAL A 70 10.51 14.64 14.00
N GLY A 71 9.67 14.56 15.05
CA GLY A 71 8.92 13.34 15.36
C GLY A 71 7.99 12.87 14.24
N CYS A 72 7.35 13.80 13.52
CA CYS A 72 6.53 13.45 12.35
C CYS A 72 7.39 12.92 11.20
N ALA A 73 8.52 13.57 10.92
CA ALA A 73 9.46 13.12 9.89
C ALA A 73 10.02 11.73 10.19
N SER A 74 10.53 11.55 11.42
CA SER A 74 11.08 10.28 11.91
C SER A 74 10.08 9.14 11.83
N TYR A 75 8.82 9.39 12.24
CA TYR A 75 7.75 8.39 12.15
C TYR A 75 7.52 7.84 10.74
N THR A 76 7.71 8.65 9.70
CA THR A 76 7.49 8.23 8.31
C THR A 76 8.76 7.89 7.55
N TRP A 77 9.93 8.14 8.13
CA TRP A 77 11.22 7.92 7.47
C TRP A 77 11.45 6.45 7.15
N ASP A 78 11.14 5.56 8.11
CA ASP A 78 11.38 4.13 8.00
C ASP A 78 10.09 3.32 7.73
N ILE A 79 8.92 3.98 7.64
CA ILE A 79 7.65 3.25 7.52
C ILE A 79 7.53 2.52 6.19
N ARG A 80 8.15 3.04 5.13
CA ARG A 80 8.10 2.43 3.82
C ARG A 80 9.45 2.52 3.14
N GLY A 81 10.07 1.36 2.93
CA GLY A 81 11.07 1.21 1.90
C GLY A 81 10.44 1.54 0.55
N SER A 82 11.18 2.10 -0.33
CA SER A 82 10.84 2.23 -1.75
C SER A 82 12.16 2.34 -2.49
N LEU A 83 12.28 1.58 -3.59
CA LEU A 83 13.49 1.60 -4.41
C LEU A 83 13.27 2.53 -5.62
N SER A 84 14.33 3.21 -5.99
CA SER A 84 14.39 4.04 -7.19
C SER A 84 15.55 3.62 -8.06
N SER A 85 15.37 3.65 -9.37
CA SER A 85 16.42 3.33 -10.35
C SER A 85 17.46 4.44 -10.52
N ASP A 86 17.20 5.65 -10.01
CA ASP A 86 18.02 6.84 -10.25
C ASP A 86 18.62 7.43 -8.97
N ARG A 87 17.82 7.55 -7.88
CA ARG A 87 18.23 8.26 -6.66
C ARG A 87 17.88 7.48 -5.41
N GLU A 88 18.67 7.73 -4.37
CA GLU A 88 18.31 7.29 -3.02
C GLU A 88 17.28 8.25 -2.43
N LEU A 89 16.05 7.76 -2.23
CA LEU A 89 14.90 8.58 -1.80
C LEU A 89 15.13 9.35 -0.50
N HIS A 90 15.88 8.79 0.45
CA HIS A 90 16.16 9.46 1.72
C HIS A 90 16.94 10.75 1.55
N ARG A 91 17.72 10.91 0.47
CA ARG A 91 18.47 12.14 0.16
C ARG A 91 17.59 13.29 -0.29
N MET A 92 16.33 13.02 -0.63
CA MET A 92 15.35 14.01 -1.07
C MET A 92 14.29 14.30 -0.01
N SER A 93 14.49 13.81 1.22
CA SER A 93 13.55 13.95 2.34
C SER A 93 14.14 14.77 3.46
N PHE A 94 13.41 15.82 3.87
CA PHE A 94 13.86 16.81 4.84
C PHE A 94 12.73 17.16 5.82
N CYS A 95 13.11 17.81 6.91
CA CYS A 95 12.22 18.33 7.93
C CYS A 95 12.62 19.73 8.33
N THR A 96 11.66 20.62 8.53
CA THR A 96 11.93 21.96 9.09
C THR A 96 12.27 21.91 10.57
N ASP A 97 11.95 20.82 11.27
CA ASP A 97 12.19 20.67 12.72
C ASP A 97 11.67 21.86 13.52
N LEU A 98 10.34 22.10 13.45
CA LEU A 98 9.71 23.17 14.22
C LEU A 98 9.91 22.93 15.71
N ARG A 99 10.45 23.96 16.41
CA ARG A 99 10.74 23.98 17.84
C ARG A 99 9.88 25.04 18.54
N GLU A 100 10.04 25.16 19.85
CA GLU A 100 9.21 26.04 20.67
C GLU A 100 9.15 27.49 20.15
N ASN A 101 10.30 28.04 19.75
CA ASN A 101 10.32 29.41 19.18
C ASN A 101 9.55 29.52 17.86
N ASP A 102 9.63 28.50 17.00
CA ASP A 102 8.89 28.48 15.74
C ASP A 102 7.39 28.34 16.00
N ILE A 103 6.98 27.67 17.08
CA ILE A 103 5.58 27.52 17.48
C ILE A 103 5.03 28.86 18.01
N ILE A 104 5.82 29.62 18.75
CA ILE A 104 5.41 30.90 19.35
C ILE A 104 5.36 32.01 18.29
N TYR A 105 6.36 32.09 17.40
CA TYR A 105 6.55 33.20 16.47
C TYR A 105 6.17 32.87 15.03
N GLY A 106 5.74 31.63 14.74
CA GLY A 106 5.42 31.12 13.40
C GLY A 106 6.60 30.46 12.70
N GLY A 107 6.32 29.41 11.90
CA GLY A 107 7.30 28.62 11.15
C GLY A 107 7.54 29.11 9.71
N ALA A 108 6.80 30.11 9.27
CA ALA A 108 6.79 30.59 7.87
C ALA A 108 8.17 30.93 7.32
N ASN A 109 8.98 31.69 8.07
CA ASN A 109 10.34 32.09 7.66
C ASN A 109 11.27 30.88 7.55
N LYS A 110 11.13 29.92 8.47
CA LYS A 110 11.92 28.68 8.45
C LYS A 110 11.57 27.82 7.23
N LEU A 111 10.29 27.75 6.88
CA LEU A 111 9.84 27.05 5.68
C LEU A 111 10.39 27.67 4.40
N ARG A 112 10.29 29.02 4.24
CA ARG A 112 10.88 29.74 3.10
C ARG A 112 12.39 29.49 2.97
N GLY A 113 13.12 29.65 4.08
CA GLY A 113 14.56 29.44 4.09
C GLY A 113 14.93 28.01 3.68
N ALA A 114 14.25 27.01 4.23
CA ALA A 114 14.47 25.62 3.92
C ALA A 114 14.16 25.30 2.44
N LEU A 115 13.03 25.77 1.90
CA LEU A 115 12.69 25.54 0.50
C LEU A 115 13.72 26.18 -0.44
N ARG A 116 14.10 27.44 -0.20
CA ARG A 116 15.08 28.16 -1.01
C ARG A 116 16.43 27.45 -1.04
N GLU A 117 16.95 27.07 0.12
CA GLU A 117 18.21 26.35 0.25
C GLU A 117 18.17 24.97 -0.42
N LEU A 118 17.14 24.18 -0.14
CA LEU A 118 17.04 22.82 -0.63
C LEU A 118 16.80 22.75 -2.14
N ILE A 119 15.96 23.63 -2.69
CA ILE A 119 15.72 23.71 -4.15
C ILE A 119 17.00 24.11 -4.88
N ALA A 120 17.70 25.12 -4.38
CA ALA A 120 18.97 25.56 -4.98
C ALA A 120 20.04 24.46 -4.96
N LYS A 121 20.12 23.70 -3.86
CA LYS A 121 21.12 22.65 -3.67
C LYS A 121 20.83 21.37 -4.44
N TYR A 122 19.58 20.90 -4.39
CA TYR A 122 19.23 19.57 -4.91
C TYR A 122 18.58 19.60 -6.31
N LYS A 123 18.13 20.77 -6.77
CA LYS A 123 17.52 21.00 -8.08
C LYS A 123 16.45 19.95 -8.41
N PRO A 124 15.40 19.82 -7.57
CA PRO A 124 14.33 18.83 -7.78
C PRO A 124 13.42 19.28 -8.92
N GLU A 125 12.71 18.35 -9.54
CA GLU A 125 11.69 18.64 -10.57
C GLU A 125 10.38 19.21 -10.00
N ALA A 126 10.12 18.93 -8.71
CA ALA A 126 9.01 19.48 -7.93
C ALA A 126 9.32 19.40 -6.43
N ALA A 127 8.56 20.12 -5.60
CA ALA A 127 8.66 20.05 -4.15
C ALA A 127 7.28 19.79 -3.52
N PHE A 128 7.19 18.79 -2.64
CA PHE A 128 6.03 18.51 -1.82
C PHE A 128 6.30 18.95 -0.37
N VAL A 129 5.50 19.88 0.12
CA VAL A 129 5.54 20.35 1.50
C VAL A 129 4.41 19.68 2.28
N TYR A 130 4.75 18.84 3.23
CA TYR A 130 3.76 18.14 4.06
C TYR A 130 3.44 18.96 5.30
N SER A 131 2.22 19.48 5.38
CA SER A 131 1.73 20.12 6.59
C SER A 131 1.51 19.09 7.70
N THR A 132 1.94 19.43 8.93
CA THR A 132 1.73 18.59 10.13
C THR A 132 0.73 19.25 11.07
N CYS A 133 0.33 18.52 12.15
CA CYS A 133 -0.58 19.05 13.14
C CYS A 133 -0.08 20.38 13.74
N VAL A 134 1.21 20.49 14.03
CA VAL A 134 1.80 21.69 14.62
C VAL A 134 1.69 22.87 13.65
N ALA A 135 2.12 22.71 12.40
CA ALA A 135 2.05 23.75 11.39
C ALA A 135 0.60 24.24 11.15
N GLY A 136 -0.35 23.30 11.12
CA GLY A 136 -1.77 23.62 10.95
C GLY A 136 -2.37 24.37 12.16
N LEU A 137 -1.94 24.04 13.39
CA LEU A 137 -2.44 24.69 14.60
C LEU A 137 -1.87 26.09 14.84
N ILE A 138 -0.61 26.32 14.46
CA ILE A 138 0.00 27.66 14.56
C ILE A 138 -0.44 28.61 13.46
N GLY A 139 -1.12 28.10 12.41
CA GLY A 139 -1.70 28.90 11.35
C GLY A 139 -0.71 29.37 10.28
N ASP A 140 0.36 28.66 10.05
CA ASP A 140 1.29 28.98 8.96
C ASP A 140 0.58 28.86 7.59
N ASP A 141 0.59 29.94 6.79
CA ASP A 141 0.03 29.92 5.41
C ASP A 141 0.99 29.26 4.45
N ILE A 142 1.02 27.91 4.53
CA ILE A 142 1.90 27.08 3.71
C ILE A 142 1.57 27.24 2.21
N ASP A 143 0.28 27.41 1.86
CA ASP A 143 -0.14 27.59 0.46
C ASP A 143 0.40 28.89 -0.12
N ALA A 144 0.40 30.01 0.63
CA ALA A 144 1.01 31.25 0.19
C ALA A 144 2.52 31.10 -0.02
N ILE A 145 3.20 30.45 0.92
CA ILE A 145 4.66 30.21 0.81
C ILE A 145 4.99 29.31 -0.39
N CYS A 146 4.21 28.26 -0.63
CA CYS A 146 4.40 27.41 -1.80
C CYS A 146 4.23 28.18 -3.12
N ARG A 147 3.21 29.04 -3.23
CA ARG A 147 3.01 29.91 -4.41
C ARG A 147 4.18 30.90 -4.59
N GLU A 148 4.64 31.53 -3.52
CA GLU A 148 5.81 32.42 -3.53
C GLU A 148 7.05 31.69 -4.05
N MET A 149 7.35 30.52 -3.49
CA MET A 149 8.52 29.74 -3.87
C MET A 149 8.42 29.18 -5.30
N GLN A 150 7.24 28.81 -5.76
CA GLN A 150 7.01 28.40 -7.15
C GLN A 150 7.29 29.56 -8.11
N ALA A 151 6.84 30.78 -7.79
CA ALA A 151 7.11 31.97 -8.62
C ALA A 151 8.61 32.33 -8.64
N GLU A 152 9.30 32.16 -7.49
CA GLU A 152 10.73 32.46 -7.37
C GLU A 152 11.61 31.43 -8.09
N THR A 153 11.26 30.14 -8.01
CA THR A 153 12.15 29.05 -8.47
C THR A 153 11.78 28.46 -9.83
N GLY A 154 10.55 28.68 -10.28
CA GLY A 154 10.03 28.13 -11.54
C GLY A 154 9.63 26.64 -11.49
N ILE A 155 9.85 25.93 -10.38
CA ILE A 155 9.40 24.54 -10.21
C ILE A 155 8.03 24.48 -9.52
N SER A 156 7.32 23.38 -9.68
CA SER A 156 6.08 23.16 -8.93
C SER A 156 6.37 22.94 -7.45
N VAL A 157 5.89 23.85 -6.57
CA VAL A 157 5.98 23.72 -5.12
C VAL A 157 4.55 23.57 -4.57
N MET A 158 4.26 22.43 -3.94
CA MET A 158 2.89 22.07 -3.60
C MET A 158 2.74 21.77 -2.12
N ASN A 159 1.78 22.45 -1.48
CA ASN A 159 1.31 22.05 -0.15
C ASN A 159 0.49 20.77 -0.26
N VAL A 160 0.83 19.79 0.57
CA VAL A 160 0.07 18.58 0.84
C VAL A 160 -0.66 18.79 2.17
N GLN A 161 -1.96 19.03 2.10
CA GLN A 161 -2.79 19.28 3.29
C GLN A 161 -2.95 17.99 4.12
N SER A 162 -1.98 17.73 4.96
CA SER A 162 -1.80 16.43 5.60
C SER A 162 -1.80 16.46 7.13
N GLU A 163 -2.35 17.49 7.74
CA GLU A 163 -2.44 17.62 9.19
C GLU A 163 -3.16 16.41 9.80
N GLY A 164 -2.53 15.77 10.76
CA GLY A 164 -2.98 14.49 11.28
C GLY A 164 -4.36 14.51 11.94
N PHE A 165 -4.79 15.66 12.45
CA PHE A 165 -6.12 15.83 13.02
C PHE A 165 -7.25 15.90 11.98
N LYS A 166 -6.92 16.04 10.69
CA LYS A 166 -7.92 16.05 9.60
C LYS A 166 -8.52 14.67 9.33
N GLY A 167 -7.90 13.59 9.82
CA GLY A 167 -8.44 12.26 9.62
C GLY A 167 -7.42 11.13 9.74
N THR A 168 -7.72 10.04 9.07
CA THR A 168 -6.97 8.79 9.07
C THR A 168 -6.02 8.69 7.87
N LYS A 169 -5.31 7.59 7.76
CA LYS A 169 -4.46 7.25 6.61
C LYS A 169 -5.20 7.31 5.28
N LYS A 170 -6.50 6.95 5.25
CA LYS A 170 -7.36 7.02 4.05
C LYS A 170 -7.53 8.44 3.55
N ASP A 171 -7.74 9.38 4.47
CA ASP A 171 -7.87 10.81 4.13
C ASP A 171 -6.54 11.37 3.59
N GLY A 172 -5.41 10.84 4.09
CA GLY A 172 -4.09 11.14 3.54
C GLY A 172 -3.90 10.64 2.10
N TYR A 173 -4.48 9.51 1.75
CA TYR A 173 -4.47 9.03 0.36
C TYR A 173 -5.23 10.00 -0.56
N LEU A 174 -6.36 10.54 -0.10
CA LEU A 174 -7.13 11.52 -0.86
C LEU A 174 -6.35 12.82 -1.03
N ALA A 175 -5.72 13.34 0.02
CA ALA A 175 -4.87 14.52 -0.04
C ALA A 175 -3.69 14.35 -1.04
N ALA A 176 -3.08 13.16 -1.08
CA ALA A 176 -2.05 12.84 -2.06
C ALA A 176 -2.60 12.79 -3.49
N CYS A 177 -3.77 12.18 -3.71
CA CYS A 177 -4.44 12.16 -5.01
C CYS A 177 -4.79 13.58 -5.49
N ASP A 178 -5.25 14.45 -4.59
CA ASP A 178 -5.50 15.85 -4.91
C ASP A 178 -4.23 16.59 -5.32
N THR A 179 -3.13 16.32 -4.65
CA THR A 179 -1.82 16.89 -5.00
C THR A 179 -1.34 16.38 -6.35
N LEU A 180 -1.41 15.06 -6.61
CA LEU A 180 -1.03 14.46 -7.89
C LEU A 180 -1.87 14.97 -9.05
N SER A 181 -3.17 15.18 -8.85
CA SER A 181 -4.06 15.70 -9.90
C SER A 181 -3.68 17.11 -10.38
N ARG A 182 -2.96 17.88 -9.57
CA ARG A 182 -2.42 19.20 -9.98
C ARG A 182 -1.19 19.08 -10.89
N LEU A 183 -0.53 17.92 -10.92
CA LEU A 183 0.60 17.64 -11.83
C LEU A 183 0.15 16.98 -13.13
N VAL A 184 -0.81 16.06 -13.07
CA VAL A 184 -1.32 15.36 -14.26
C VAL A 184 -1.88 16.37 -15.27
N GLY A 185 -1.48 16.25 -16.53
CA GLY A 185 -1.93 17.14 -17.59
C GLY A 185 -1.11 18.42 -17.75
N THR A 186 -0.05 18.62 -16.96
CA THR A 186 0.81 19.82 -17.06
C THR A 186 2.05 19.63 -17.91
N ALA A 187 2.21 18.47 -18.57
CA ALA A 187 3.32 18.26 -19.51
C ALA A 187 3.15 19.13 -20.76
N PRO A 188 4.20 19.82 -21.20
CA PRO A 188 4.17 20.55 -22.46
C PRO A 188 4.27 19.58 -23.65
N GLY A 189 3.69 19.97 -24.79
CA GLY A 189 3.86 19.28 -26.07
C GLY A 189 2.77 18.25 -26.40
N PRO A 190 2.88 17.62 -27.59
CA PRO A 190 1.89 16.68 -28.07
C PRO A 190 1.95 15.34 -27.35
N ASN A 191 0.86 14.57 -27.46
CA ASN A 191 0.82 13.17 -27.00
C ASN A 191 1.73 12.31 -27.88
N THR A 192 2.77 11.72 -27.28
CA THR A 192 3.70 10.79 -27.92
C THR A 192 3.54 9.35 -27.42
N ALA A 193 2.59 9.09 -26.50
CA ALA A 193 2.35 7.75 -25.97
C ALA A 193 1.71 6.84 -27.02
N SER A 194 2.07 5.56 -26.99
CA SER A 194 1.53 4.57 -27.90
C SER A 194 0.04 4.30 -27.64
N ASP A 195 -0.66 3.70 -28.62
CA ASP A 195 -2.04 3.26 -28.45
C ASP A 195 -2.19 2.10 -27.44
N ARG A 196 -1.08 1.45 -27.09
CA ARG A 196 -0.98 0.39 -26.07
C ARG A 196 -0.28 0.89 -24.82
N SER A 197 -0.68 2.06 -24.33
CA SER A 197 -0.03 2.73 -23.19
C SER A 197 -0.90 2.72 -21.94
N ILE A 198 -0.26 2.57 -20.80
CA ILE A 198 -0.92 2.55 -19.49
C ILE A 198 -0.22 3.47 -18.48
N ASN A 199 -0.94 3.85 -17.44
CA ASN A 199 -0.34 4.26 -16.18
C ASN A 199 -0.46 3.12 -15.17
N LEU A 200 0.56 2.91 -14.35
CA LEU A 200 0.54 1.97 -13.23
C LEU A 200 0.34 2.76 -11.93
N LEU A 201 -0.86 2.67 -11.33
CA LEU A 201 -1.24 3.44 -10.16
C LEU A 201 -1.25 2.57 -8.89
N GLY A 202 -0.56 3.05 -7.83
CA GLY A 202 -0.61 2.43 -6.51
C GLY A 202 0.34 1.25 -6.33
N GLU A 203 1.27 1.04 -7.25
CA GLU A 203 2.48 0.27 -6.98
C GLU A 203 3.55 1.23 -6.47
N PHE A 204 4.17 0.90 -5.33
CA PHE A 204 5.08 1.80 -4.63
C PHE A 204 6.54 1.37 -4.69
N ASN A 205 6.85 0.33 -5.44
CA ASN A 205 8.20 -0.21 -5.67
C ASN A 205 9.00 -0.45 -4.38
N ILE A 206 8.38 -1.06 -3.39
CA ILE A 206 8.98 -1.23 -2.06
C ILE A 206 10.28 -2.03 -2.14
N ALA A 207 10.29 -3.10 -2.92
CA ALA A 207 11.45 -3.98 -3.08
C ALA A 207 11.77 -4.29 -4.57
N GLY A 208 11.28 -3.47 -5.51
CA GLY A 208 11.51 -3.67 -6.94
C GLY A 208 10.31 -4.28 -7.69
N GLU A 209 9.11 -4.25 -7.11
CA GLU A 209 7.90 -4.80 -7.70
C GLU A 209 7.58 -4.19 -9.05
N THR A 210 7.66 -2.85 -9.16
CA THR A 210 7.41 -2.12 -10.40
C THR A 210 8.26 -2.63 -11.54
N TRP A 211 9.54 -2.91 -11.28
CA TRP A 211 10.48 -3.37 -12.32
C TRP A 211 10.13 -4.77 -12.83
N LEU A 212 9.68 -5.68 -11.97
CA LEU A 212 9.21 -7.02 -12.38
C LEU A 212 7.94 -6.93 -13.23
N ILE A 213 7.00 -6.06 -12.85
CA ILE A 213 5.75 -5.86 -13.59
C ILE A 213 6.05 -5.25 -14.95
N GLN A 214 6.86 -4.20 -15.00
CA GLN A 214 7.23 -3.49 -16.25
C GLN A 214 7.96 -4.40 -17.24
N LYS A 215 8.80 -5.32 -16.77
CA LYS A 215 9.44 -6.32 -17.62
C LYS A 215 8.44 -7.13 -18.45
N HIS A 216 7.38 -7.62 -17.82
CA HIS A 216 6.36 -8.40 -18.49
C HIS A 216 5.44 -7.55 -19.37
N LEU A 217 5.09 -6.32 -18.93
CA LEU A 217 4.33 -5.37 -19.74
C LEU A 217 5.07 -5.01 -21.02
N LYS A 218 6.38 -4.79 -20.94
CA LYS A 218 7.22 -4.53 -22.10
C LYS A 218 7.23 -5.71 -23.08
N GLU A 219 7.28 -6.96 -22.59
CA GLU A 219 7.19 -8.16 -23.43
C GLU A 219 5.82 -8.26 -24.13
N MET A 220 4.75 -7.81 -23.49
CA MET A 220 3.41 -7.73 -24.08
C MET A 220 3.27 -6.58 -25.08
N GLY A 221 4.29 -5.73 -25.25
CA GLY A 221 4.23 -4.54 -26.10
C GLY A 221 3.43 -3.39 -25.48
N VAL A 222 3.30 -3.36 -24.16
CA VAL A 222 2.61 -2.30 -23.40
C VAL A 222 3.62 -1.28 -22.89
N GLU A 223 3.40 -0.01 -23.23
CA GLU A 223 4.16 1.13 -22.74
C GLU A 223 3.61 1.58 -21.37
N VAL A 224 4.47 1.77 -20.38
CA VAL A 224 4.12 2.43 -19.12
C VAL A 224 4.50 3.89 -19.21
N VAL A 225 3.50 4.78 -19.31
CA VAL A 225 3.69 6.23 -19.39
C VAL A 225 4.13 6.79 -18.05
N ALA A 226 3.47 6.36 -16.97
CA ALA A 226 3.79 6.82 -15.62
C ALA A 226 3.61 5.69 -14.59
N GLY A 227 4.62 5.53 -13.72
CA GLY A 227 4.50 4.85 -12.43
C GLY A 227 4.02 5.86 -11.37
N ILE A 228 2.85 5.67 -10.82
CA ILE A 228 2.28 6.54 -9.80
C ILE A 228 2.01 5.69 -8.53
N THR A 229 2.99 5.66 -7.55
CA THR A 229 4.16 6.54 -7.46
C THR A 229 5.48 5.77 -7.38
N GLY A 230 5.48 4.44 -7.41
CA GLY A 230 6.70 3.62 -7.29
C GLY A 230 7.70 3.87 -8.41
N ASP A 231 8.92 4.24 -8.06
CA ASP A 231 9.98 4.69 -8.97
C ASP A 231 9.50 5.81 -9.92
N GLY A 232 8.60 6.66 -9.40
CA GLY A 232 7.93 7.70 -10.18
C GLY A 232 8.85 8.88 -10.50
N ARG A 233 8.56 9.53 -11.64
CA ARG A 233 9.20 10.76 -12.08
C ARG A 233 8.15 11.85 -12.29
N VAL A 234 8.45 13.07 -11.90
CA VAL A 234 7.55 14.22 -12.05
C VAL A 234 7.17 14.43 -13.52
N ALA A 235 8.13 14.30 -14.43
CA ALA A 235 7.88 14.44 -15.87
C ALA A 235 6.89 13.40 -16.40
N ASP A 236 6.99 12.15 -15.94
CA ASP A 236 6.08 11.07 -16.32
C ASP A 236 4.67 11.28 -15.74
N ILE A 237 4.59 11.74 -14.48
CA ILE A 237 3.31 12.06 -13.84
C ILE A 237 2.62 13.21 -14.57
N ARG A 238 3.35 14.24 -14.99
CA ARG A 238 2.80 15.36 -15.78
C ARG A 238 2.18 14.90 -17.10
N ARG A 239 2.77 13.89 -17.77
CA ARG A 239 2.26 13.34 -19.04
C ARG A 239 1.32 12.15 -18.89
N ALA A 240 0.99 11.75 -17.66
CA ALA A 240 0.13 10.59 -17.38
C ALA A 240 -1.26 10.67 -18.07
N HIS A 241 -1.74 11.87 -18.41
CA HIS A 241 -2.98 12.07 -19.16
C HIS A 241 -2.91 11.57 -20.61
N HIS A 242 -1.75 11.21 -21.11
CA HIS A 242 -1.56 10.66 -22.46
C HIS A 242 -1.82 9.14 -22.54
N ALA A 243 -1.84 8.44 -21.43
CA ALA A 243 -2.08 6.99 -21.40
C ALA A 243 -3.49 6.62 -21.84
N ARG A 244 -3.67 5.41 -22.34
CA ARG A 244 -4.96 4.85 -22.79
C ARG A 244 -5.72 4.12 -21.69
N LEU A 245 -5.04 3.70 -20.63
CA LEU A 245 -5.63 2.95 -19.51
C LEU A 245 -4.90 3.26 -18.20
N ASN A 246 -5.64 3.41 -17.12
CA ASN A 246 -5.10 3.41 -15.75
C ASN A 246 -5.23 2.02 -15.13
N VAL A 247 -4.12 1.39 -14.78
CA VAL A 247 -4.07 0.11 -14.08
C VAL A 247 -3.84 0.36 -12.60
N VAL A 248 -4.84 0.12 -11.77
CA VAL A 248 -4.84 0.43 -10.33
C VAL A 248 -4.51 -0.81 -9.52
N GLN A 249 -3.31 -0.86 -8.96
CA GLN A 249 -2.81 -1.94 -8.10
C GLN A 249 -3.32 -1.80 -6.65
N CYS A 250 -3.31 -0.60 -6.09
CA CYS A 250 -3.82 -0.32 -4.76
C CYS A 250 -5.13 0.46 -4.83
N SER A 251 -6.25 -0.25 -4.76
CA SER A 251 -7.57 0.36 -4.89
C SER A 251 -7.86 1.40 -3.80
N GLY A 252 -7.43 1.16 -2.57
CA GLY A 252 -7.67 2.06 -1.43
C GLY A 252 -6.95 3.40 -1.55
N SER A 253 -5.77 3.45 -2.20
CA SER A 253 -4.98 4.68 -2.29
C SER A 253 -5.16 5.45 -3.59
N MET A 254 -5.46 4.79 -4.73
CA MET A 254 -5.37 5.42 -6.05
C MET A 254 -6.66 5.43 -6.88
N THR A 255 -7.72 4.76 -6.43
CA THR A 255 -9.00 4.77 -7.16
C THR A 255 -9.57 6.18 -7.30
N SER A 256 -9.35 7.06 -6.31
CA SER A 256 -9.79 8.46 -6.39
C SER A 256 -9.11 9.21 -7.55
N LEU A 257 -7.79 9.06 -7.69
CA LEU A 257 -7.03 9.65 -8.80
C LEU A 257 -7.49 9.06 -10.15
N ALA A 258 -7.65 7.74 -10.24
CA ALA A 258 -8.11 7.09 -11.46
C ALA A 258 -9.50 7.57 -11.91
N LYS A 259 -10.45 7.73 -10.98
CA LYS A 259 -11.78 8.29 -11.25
C LYS A 259 -11.70 9.73 -11.75
N ARG A 260 -10.81 10.55 -11.16
CA ARG A 260 -10.58 11.92 -11.61
C ARG A 260 -10.00 11.95 -13.01
N MET A 261 -8.97 11.13 -13.30
CA MET A 261 -8.40 11.03 -14.64
C MET A 261 -9.39 10.51 -15.68
N GLN A 262 -10.31 9.64 -15.30
CA GLN A 262 -11.41 9.21 -16.17
C GLN A 262 -12.37 10.36 -16.49
N LYS A 263 -12.71 11.18 -15.47
CA LYS A 263 -13.60 12.32 -15.64
C LYS A 263 -12.96 13.42 -16.48
N ASP A 264 -11.69 13.77 -16.19
CA ASP A 264 -11.04 14.95 -16.74
C ASP A 264 -10.39 14.69 -18.11
N TYR A 265 -9.92 13.46 -18.36
CA TYR A 265 -9.17 13.07 -19.58
C TYR A 265 -9.80 11.89 -20.33
N GLY A 266 -10.90 11.32 -19.85
CA GLY A 266 -11.55 10.17 -20.49
C GLY A 266 -10.79 8.86 -20.38
N ILE A 267 -9.77 8.74 -19.54
CA ILE A 267 -8.94 7.55 -19.41
C ILE A 267 -9.65 6.51 -18.55
N PRO A 268 -10.08 5.36 -19.09
CA PRO A 268 -10.70 4.31 -18.29
C PRO A 268 -9.72 3.71 -17.30
N PHE A 269 -10.24 3.00 -16.28
CA PHE A 269 -9.38 2.30 -15.34
C PHE A 269 -9.88 0.89 -15.03
N ILE A 270 -8.93 0.00 -14.71
CA ILE A 270 -9.18 -1.33 -14.16
C ILE A 270 -8.46 -1.48 -12.82
N ARG A 271 -9.05 -2.27 -11.92
CA ARG A 271 -8.41 -2.64 -10.64
C ARG A 271 -7.83 -4.04 -10.78
N VAL A 272 -6.54 -4.18 -10.51
CA VAL A 272 -5.80 -5.45 -10.62
C VAL A 272 -4.93 -5.69 -9.40
N SER A 273 -4.44 -6.92 -9.25
CA SER A 273 -3.39 -7.25 -8.31
C SER A 273 -2.31 -8.07 -9.02
N PHE A 274 -1.07 -7.67 -8.85
CA PHE A 274 0.09 -8.45 -9.31
C PHE A 274 0.67 -9.30 -8.17
N PHE A 275 -0.12 -9.63 -7.16
CA PHE A 275 0.30 -10.45 -6.04
C PHE A 275 -0.33 -11.85 -6.11
N GLY A 276 0.50 -12.90 -6.04
CA GLY A 276 0.07 -14.27 -6.23
C GLY A 276 -0.07 -14.66 -7.70
N LEU A 277 -0.07 -15.97 -7.96
CA LEU A 277 -0.01 -16.51 -9.32
C LEU A 277 -1.28 -16.20 -10.13
N GLU A 278 -2.43 -16.46 -9.51
CA GLU A 278 -3.76 -16.30 -10.14
C GLU A 278 -4.05 -14.82 -10.46
N ASP A 279 -3.89 -13.95 -9.46
CA ASP A 279 -4.17 -12.52 -9.61
C ASP A 279 -3.20 -11.86 -10.60
N THR A 280 -1.92 -12.26 -10.59
CA THR A 280 -0.93 -11.80 -11.57
C THR A 280 -1.30 -12.19 -13.00
N ALA A 281 -1.66 -13.45 -13.23
CA ALA A 281 -2.10 -13.92 -14.55
C ALA A 281 -3.36 -13.17 -15.01
N LYS A 282 -4.35 -13.03 -14.11
CA LYS A 282 -5.57 -12.29 -14.39
C LYS A 282 -5.28 -10.83 -14.75
N ALA A 283 -4.38 -10.16 -14.03
CA ALA A 283 -4.01 -8.77 -14.30
C ALA A 283 -3.47 -8.58 -15.73
N PHE A 284 -2.57 -9.45 -16.19
CA PHE A 284 -2.07 -9.38 -17.57
C PHE A 284 -3.13 -9.66 -18.60
N TYR A 285 -4.02 -10.63 -18.37
CA TYR A 285 -5.16 -10.87 -19.25
C TYR A 285 -6.16 -9.70 -19.27
N ASP A 286 -6.46 -9.09 -18.14
CA ASP A 286 -7.38 -7.94 -18.06
C ASP A 286 -6.81 -6.74 -18.86
N ILE A 287 -5.51 -6.50 -18.80
CA ILE A 287 -4.83 -5.47 -19.60
C ILE A 287 -4.91 -5.80 -21.10
N ALA A 288 -4.58 -7.04 -21.50
CA ALA A 288 -4.61 -7.44 -22.90
C ALA A 288 -6.04 -7.37 -23.48
N ASN A 289 -7.03 -7.83 -22.72
CA ASN A 289 -8.43 -7.79 -23.12
C ASN A 289 -8.96 -6.34 -23.27
N HIS A 290 -8.46 -5.40 -22.46
CA HIS A 290 -8.83 -3.99 -22.58
C HIS A 290 -8.48 -3.43 -23.96
N PHE A 291 -7.29 -3.73 -24.47
CA PHE A 291 -6.82 -3.25 -25.77
C PHE A 291 -7.48 -3.97 -26.97
N LYS A 292 -8.18 -5.09 -26.74
CA LYS A 292 -8.87 -5.88 -27.77
C LYS A 292 -7.97 -6.28 -28.95
N ASP A 293 -6.69 -6.49 -28.67
CA ASP A 293 -5.66 -6.85 -29.66
C ASP A 293 -5.38 -8.38 -29.60
N PRO A 294 -5.76 -9.14 -30.64
CA PRO A 294 -5.54 -10.60 -30.66
C PRO A 294 -4.05 -10.98 -30.57
N GLY A 295 -3.15 -10.18 -31.16
CA GLY A 295 -1.71 -10.41 -31.10
C GLY A 295 -1.17 -10.26 -29.68
N MET A 296 -1.57 -9.18 -28.97
CA MET A 296 -1.22 -8.97 -27.57
C MET A 296 -1.75 -10.11 -26.68
N LEU A 297 -2.98 -10.55 -26.93
CA LEU A 297 -3.58 -11.64 -26.15
C LEU A 297 -2.82 -12.96 -26.33
N GLU A 298 -2.33 -13.28 -27.53
CA GLU A 298 -1.52 -14.47 -27.78
C GLU A 298 -0.15 -14.40 -27.12
N VAL A 299 0.51 -13.24 -27.20
CA VAL A 299 1.77 -12.98 -26.45
C VAL A 299 1.52 -13.14 -24.95
N THR A 300 0.46 -12.59 -24.42
CA THR A 300 0.09 -12.71 -23.00
C THR A 300 -0.13 -14.15 -22.58
N ARG A 301 -0.85 -14.95 -23.42
CA ARG A 301 -1.08 -16.37 -23.16
C ARG A 301 0.23 -17.15 -23.08
N THR A 302 1.13 -16.90 -24.02
CA THR A 302 2.44 -17.56 -24.09
C THR A 302 3.30 -17.18 -22.87
N LEU A 303 3.34 -15.88 -22.53
CA LEU A 303 4.04 -15.36 -21.35
C LEU A 303 3.51 -16.02 -20.07
N VAL A 304 2.22 -15.95 -19.83
CA VAL A 304 1.59 -16.52 -18.62
C VAL A 304 1.88 -18.01 -18.51
N LYS A 305 1.68 -18.77 -19.58
CA LYS A 305 1.97 -20.22 -19.61
C LYS A 305 3.43 -20.54 -19.27
N ARG A 306 4.38 -19.79 -19.84
CA ARG A 306 5.81 -19.96 -19.59
C ARG A 306 6.14 -19.67 -18.11
N GLU A 307 5.69 -18.52 -17.60
CA GLU A 307 6.02 -18.10 -16.23
C GLU A 307 5.34 -18.98 -15.17
N VAL A 308 4.10 -19.40 -15.40
CA VAL A 308 3.41 -20.36 -14.53
C VAL A 308 4.18 -21.67 -14.47
N ASN A 309 4.55 -22.23 -15.62
CA ASN A 309 5.31 -23.51 -15.66
C ASN A 309 6.65 -23.38 -14.93
N ARG A 310 7.33 -22.23 -15.04
CA ARG A 310 8.60 -21.98 -14.37
C ARG A 310 8.53 -22.06 -12.84
N VAL A 311 7.41 -21.65 -12.25
CA VAL A 311 7.27 -21.53 -10.78
C VAL A 311 6.51 -22.68 -10.13
N MET A 312 5.71 -23.44 -10.89
CA MET A 312 4.78 -24.43 -10.34
C MET A 312 5.44 -25.58 -9.56
N ASP A 313 6.58 -26.08 -10.02
CA ASP A 313 7.24 -27.23 -9.37
C ASP A 313 7.76 -26.84 -7.98
N GLU A 314 8.24 -25.64 -7.83
CA GLU A 314 8.66 -25.13 -6.53
C GLU A 314 7.48 -24.88 -5.60
N LEU A 315 6.43 -24.28 -6.10
CA LEU A 315 5.21 -24.04 -5.32
C LEU A 315 4.58 -25.35 -4.83
N ARG A 316 4.57 -26.39 -5.65
CA ARG A 316 4.10 -27.75 -5.24
C ARG A 316 4.95 -28.34 -4.12
N ARG A 317 6.29 -28.21 -4.19
CA ARG A 317 7.19 -28.67 -3.12
C ARG A 317 6.98 -27.91 -1.82
N ILE A 318 6.79 -26.60 -1.89
CA ILE A 318 6.51 -25.76 -0.73
C ILE A 318 5.16 -26.14 -0.14
N ARG A 319 4.12 -26.26 -0.98
CA ARG A 319 2.76 -26.65 -0.56
C ARG A 319 2.77 -27.94 0.24
N ALA A 320 3.45 -28.98 -0.23
CA ALA A 320 3.52 -30.29 0.46
C ALA A 320 4.07 -30.20 1.89
N ARG A 321 4.87 -29.15 2.19
CA ARG A 321 5.42 -28.90 3.54
C ARG A 321 4.56 -28.00 4.41
N LEU A 322 3.65 -27.24 3.81
CA LEU A 322 2.85 -26.22 4.49
C LEU A 322 1.36 -26.61 4.60
N GLU A 323 0.94 -27.72 3.98
CA GLU A 323 -0.46 -28.15 3.94
C GLU A 323 -1.06 -28.19 5.36
N GLY A 324 -2.20 -27.52 5.53
CA GLY A 324 -2.94 -27.45 6.79
C GLY A 324 -2.41 -26.46 7.83
N LYS A 325 -1.29 -25.75 7.57
CA LYS A 325 -0.81 -24.64 8.40
C LYS A 325 -1.82 -23.50 8.41
N ARG A 326 -1.84 -22.70 9.48
CA ARG A 326 -2.83 -21.64 9.71
C ARG A 326 -2.18 -20.28 9.83
N ALA A 327 -2.76 -19.29 9.14
CA ALA A 327 -2.27 -17.92 9.13
C ALA A 327 -3.34 -16.90 9.55
N ALA A 328 -2.89 -15.87 10.27
CA ALA A 328 -3.61 -14.63 10.51
C ALA A 328 -3.06 -13.53 9.58
N ILE A 329 -3.94 -12.71 9.03
CA ILE A 329 -3.61 -11.59 8.15
C ILE A 329 -4.13 -10.30 8.77
N TYR A 330 -3.28 -9.28 8.90
CA TYR A 330 -3.70 -7.94 9.27
C TYR A 330 -2.94 -6.89 8.47
N VAL A 331 -3.62 -6.24 7.52
CA VAL A 331 -3.00 -5.37 6.52
C VAL A 331 -3.72 -4.03 6.40
N GLY A 332 -3.04 -3.05 5.80
CA GLY A 332 -3.61 -1.72 5.62
C GLY A 332 -4.84 -1.69 4.72
N GLY A 333 -4.86 -2.42 3.61
CA GLY A 333 -5.95 -2.44 2.63
C GLY A 333 -6.51 -3.84 2.40
N SER A 334 -7.83 -3.99 2.43
CA SER A 334 -8.53 -5.28 2.26
C SER A 334 -8.31 -5.91 0.89
N PHE A 335 -8.18 -5.12 -0.18
CA PHE A 335 -7.90 -5.64 -1.51
C PHE A 335 -6.62 -6.49 -1.54
N LYS A 336 -5.61 -6.10 -0.76
CA LYS A 336 -4.38 -6.86 -0.59
C LYS A 336 -4.58 -8.14 0.22
N ALA A 337 -5.47 -8.10 1.21
CA ALA A 337 -5.85 -9.30 1.98
C ALA A 337 -6.47 -10.38 1.09
N ILE A 338 -7.29 -9.99 0.12
CA ILE A 338 -7.89 -10.91 -0.85
C ILE A 338 -6.83 -11.70 -1.61
N SER A 339 -5.84 -10.99 -2.16
CA SER A 339 -4.73 -11.63 -2.88
C SER A 339 -3.87 -12.51 -1.96
N LEU A 340 -3.65 -12.10 -0.71
CA LEU A 340 -2.94 -12.90 0.30
C LEU A 340 -3.66 -14.20 0.63
N ILE A 341 -4.98 -14.18 0.81
CA ILE A 341 -5.79 -15.37 1.06
C ILE A 341 -5.63 -16.37 -0.09
N ARG A 342 -5.73 -15.91 -1.34
CA ARG A 342 -5.53 -16.75 -2.53
C ARG A 342 -4.13 -17.34 -2.61
N ALA A 343 -3.11 -16.50 -2.39
CA ALA A 343 -1.72 -16.94 -2.41
C ALA A 343 -1.39 -17.96 -1.30
N LEU A 344 -1.92 -17.77 -0.09
CA LEU A 344 -1.79 -18.73 1.02
C LEU A 344 -2.48 -20.06 0.70
N ARG A 345 -3.70 -20.00 0.17
CA ARG A 345 -4.45 -21.20 -0.26
C ARG A 345 -3.70 -21.98 -1.31
N GLN A 346 -3.04 -21.31 -2.24
CA GLN A 346 -2.22 -21.95 -3.29
C GLN A 346 -1.08 -22.78 -2.70
N ILE A 347 -0.48 -22.35 -1.60
CA ILE A 347 0.60 -23.06 -0.91
C ILE A 347 0.10 -23.90 0.29
N GLY A 348 -1.21 -24.17 0.38
CA GLY A 348 -1.78 -25.07 1.38
C GLY A 348 -1.98 -24.48 2.78
N VAL A 349 -1.80 -23.17 2.94
CA VAL A 349 -1.97 -22.47 4.22
C VAL A 349 -3.39 -21.92 4.34
N LYS A 350 -4.09 -22.23 5.43
CA LYS A 350 -5.45 -21.75 5.69
C LYS A 350 -5.41 -20.39 6.38
N THR A 351 -6.21 -19.44 5.91
CA THR A 351 -6.44 -18.18 6.60
C THR A 351 -7.50 -18.38 7.68
N VAL A 352 -7.19 -18.06 8.94
CA VAL A 352 -8.12 -18.23 10.08
C VAL A 352 -8.57 -16.91 10.68
N LEU A 353 -7.85 -15.84 10.40
CA LEU A 353 -8.15 -14.46 10.80
C LEU A 353 -7.72 -13.51 9.67
N VAL A 354 -8.58 -12.58 9.30
CA VAL A 354 -8.24 -11.51 8.37
C VAL A 354 -8.78 -10.18 8.86
N GLY A 355 -7.94 -9.16 8.86
CA GLY A 355 -8.32 -7.81 9.25
C GLY A 355 -7.71 -6.75 8.36
N SER A 356 -8.35 -5.59 8.33
CA SER A 356 -7.91 -4.43 7.56
C SER A 356 -8.10 -3.14 8.35
N GLN A 357 -7.20 -2.17 8.12
CA GLN A 357 -7.27 -0.83 8.70
C GLN A 357 -8.10 0.14 7.87
N THR A 358 -8.26 -0.12 6.57
CA THR A 358 -8.89 0.81 5.61
C THR A 358 -9.86 0.11 4.66
N GLY A 359 -10.44 -1.01 5.08
CA GLY A 359 -11.42 -1.76 4.30
C GLY A 359 -12.71 -0.98 4.09
N THR A 360 -13.37 -1.20 2.95
CA THR A 360 -14.71 -0.72 2.65
C THR A 360 -15.74 -1.84 2.83
N ALA A 361 -17.02 -1.50 2.86
CA ALA A 361 -18.08 -2.51 2.91
C ALA A 361 -18.01 -3.50 1.72
N GLU A 362 -17.68 -3.00 0.51
CA GLU A 362 -17.47 -3.83 -0.69
C GLU A 362 -16.31 -4.82 -0.48
N ASP A 363 -15.19 -4.34 0.08
CA ASP A 363 -14.03 -5.19 0.36
C ASP A 363 -14.36 -6.29 1.37
N TYR A 364 -15.13 -5.97 2.43
CA TYR A 364 -15.50 -6.97 3.44
C TYR A 364 -16.50 -8.00 2.91
N ALA A 365 -17.44 -7.60 2.06
CA ALA A 365 -18.33 -8.53 1.36
C ALA A 365 -17.52 -9.51 0.49
N MET A 366 -16.52 -9.00 -0.24
CA MET A 366 -15.63 -9.86 -1.02
C MET A 366 -14.78 -10.77 -0.14
N LEU A 367 -14.26 -10.29 1.00
CA LEU A 367 -13.52 -11.15 1.94
C LEU A 367 -14.40 -12.29 2.45
N GLN A 368 -15.66 -12.02 2.81
CA GLN A 368 -16.58 -13.06 3.27
C GLN A 368 -16.80 -14.14 2.19
N SER A 369 -16.94 -13.74 0.92
CA SER A 369 -17.18 -14.68 -0.19
C SER A 369 -15.98 -15.58 -0.53
N ILE A 370 -14.77 -15.22 -0.13
CA ILE A 370 -13.55 -16.00 -0.45
C ILE A 370 -12.92 -16.71 0.74
N CYS A 371 -13.29 -16.35 1.97
CA CYS A 371 -12.74 -16.96 3.16
C CYS A 371 -13.31 -18.37 3.41
N ASP A 372 -12.49 -19.23 4.02
CA ASP A 372 -12.96 -20.54 4.46
C ASP A 372 -13.95 -20.37 5.64
N PRO A 373 -14.89 -21.32 5.84
CA PRO A 373 -15.84 -21.29 6.95
C PRO A 373 -15.13 -21.15 8.30
N GLY A 374 -15.65 -20.26 9.16
CA GLY A 374 -15.11 -20.01 10.50
C GLY A 374 -13.90 -19.07 10.54
N THR A 375 -13.46 -18.53 9.39
CA THR A 375 -12.47 -17.44 9.36
C THR A 375 -13.06 -16.19 10.02
N VAL A 376 -12.35 -15.60 10.96
CA VAL A 376 -12.74 -14.34 11.60
C VAL A 376 -12.31 -13.17 10.70
N ILE A 377 -13.24 -12.28 10.41
CA ILE A 377 -13.01 -11.05 9.65
C ILE A 377 -13.22 -9.86 10.58
N VAL A 378 -12.25 -8.94 10.66
CA VAL A 378 -12.27 -7.82 11.60
C VAL A 378 -11.91 -6.50 10.92
N ASP A 379 -12.72 -5.45 11.18
CA ASP A 379 -12.40 -4.07 10.82
C ASP A 379 -11.66 -3.40 11.97
N ASP A 380 -10.52 -2.78 11.70
CA ASP A 380 -9.64 -2.08 12.64
C ASP A 380 -9.54 -2.76 14.02
N SER A 381 -8.48 -3.43 14.29
CA SER A 381 -8.27 -4.16 15.53
C SER A 381 -7.00 -3.69 16.24
N ASN A 382 -7.01 -3.74 17.55
CA ASN A 382 -5.82 -3.43 18.36
C ASN A 382 -4.96 -4.68 18.59
N PRO A 383 -3.69 -4.52 19.02
CA PRO A 383 -2.79 -5.66 19.20
C PRO A 383 -3.28 -6.73 20.19
N ARG A 384 -4.05 -6.35 21.21
CA ARG A 384 -4.59 -7.28 22.17
C ARG A 384 -5.67 -8.18 21.57
N GLU A 385 -6.60 -7.58 20.82
CA GLU A 385 -7.63 -8.34 20.09
C GLU A 385 -7.00 -9.26 19.06
N LEU A 386 -6.05 -8.74 18.27
CA LEU A 386 -5.33 -9.53 17.26
C LEU A 386 -4.60 -10.71 17.87
N SER A 387 -3.92 -10.51 19.03
CA SER A 387 -3.24 -11.60 19.73
C SER A 387 -4.22 -12.68 20.19
N GLN A 388 -5.32 -12.28 20.85
CA GLN A 388 -6.31 -13.20 21.37
C GLN A 388 -6.98 -14.01 20.27
N LEU A 389 -7.49 -13.34 19.23
CA LEU A 389 -8.15 -13.99 18.10
C LEU A 389 -7.19 -14.93 17.34
N SER A 390 -5.94 -14.50 17.15
CA SER A 390 -4.93 -15.34 16.48
C SER A 390 -4.63 -16.62 17.26
N LEU A 391 -4.48 -16.53 18.60
CA LEU A 391 -4.24 -17.69 19.46
C LEU A 391 -5.45 -18.62 19.50
N GLU A 392 -6.67 -18.09 19.67
CA GLU A 392 -7.91 -18.87 19.70
C GLU A 392 -8.15 -19.64 18.40
N LYS A 393 -7.84 -19.02 17.27
CA LYS A 393 -7.95 -19.66 15.94
C LYS A 393 -6.75 -20.55 15.62
N GLY A 394 -5.76 -20.60 16.51
CA GLY A 394 -4.56 -21.42 16.36
C GLY A 394 -3.70 -21.03 15.17
N ALA A 395 -3.56 -19.74 14.91
CA ALA A 395 -2.64 -19.25 13.89
C ALA A 395 -1.18 -19.60 14.25
N GLU A 396 -0.42 -20.04 13.28
CA GLU A 396 1.01 -20.35 13.40
C GLU A 396 1.88 -19.32 12.69
N LEU A 397 1.26 -18.53 11.79
CA LEU A 397 1.87 -17.44 11.04
C LEU A 397 1.04 -16.18 11.20
N PHE A 398 1.70 -15.05 11.34
CA PHE A 398 1.07 -13.73 11.26
C PHE A 398 1.64 -12.95 10.07
N ILE A 399 0.77 -12.46 9.19
CA ILE A 399 1.13 -11.60 8.06
C ILE A 399 0.64 -10.20 8.37
N GLY A 400 1.56 -9.24 8.49
CA GLY A 400 1.23 -7.89 8.88
C GLY A 400 2.31 -6.89 8.51
N GLY A 401 2.35 -5.77 9.21
CA GLY A 401 3.41 -4.77 9.11
C GLY A 401 4.36 -4.79 10.30
N VAL A 402 5.32 -3.89 10.30
CA VAL A 402 6.36 -3.83 11.36
C VAL A 402 5.79 -3.68 12.77
N LYS A 403 4.60 -3.09 12.89
CA LYS A 403 3.92 -2.86 14.19
C LYS A 403 3.46 -4.17 14.83
N GLU A 404 3.05 -5.13 14.01
CA GLU A 404 2.53 -6.41 14.47
C GLU A 404 3.64 -7.44 14.73
N ARG A 405 4.85 -7.22 14.20
CA ARG A 405 5.99 -8.15 14.35
C ARG A 405 6.33 -8.50 15.81
N PRO A 406 6.49 -7.52 16.73
CA PRO A 406 6.80 -7.83 18.12
C PRO A 406 5.70 -8.66 18.81
N MET A 407 4.43 -8.42 18.46
CA MET A 407 3.29 -9.18 18.95
C MET A 407 3.37 -10.63 18.47
N ALA A 408 3.56 -10.86 17.17
CA ALA A 408 3.65 -12.19 16.59
C ALA A 408 4.78 -13.02 17.25
N TYR A 409 5.95 -12.43 17.42
CA TYR A 409 7.09 -13.11 18.04
C TYR A 409 6.85 -13.45 19.53
N LYS A 410 6.22 -12.55 20.29
CA LYS A 410 5.83 -12.82 21.67
C LYS A 410 4.84 -13.97 21.80
N MET A 411 4.00 -14.16 20.78
CA MET A 411 3.06 -15.29 20.73
C MET A 411 3.70 -16.59 20.20
N GLY A 412 4.99 -16.58 19.84
CA GLY A 412 5.67 -17.73 19.23
C GLY A 412 5.17 -18.08 17.83
N MET A 413 4.69 -17.10 17.09
CA MET A 413 4.22 -17.25 15.70
C MET A 413 5.29 -16.82 14.70
N GLY A 414 5.34 -17.49 13.54
CA GLY A 414 6.06 -17.01 12.37
C GLY A 414 5.52 -15.64 11.94
N PHE A 415 6.38 -14.82 11.34
CA PHE A 415 5.97 -13.49 10.86
C PHE A 415 6.49 -13.25 9.44
N CYS A 416 5.60 -12.73 8.58
CA CYS A 416 5.96 -12.21 7.27
C CYS A 416 5.57 -10.73 7.18
N ASP A 417 6.55 -9.86 6.90
CA ASP A 417 6.26 -8.46 6.61
C ASP A 417 5.66 -8.34 5.21
N HIS A 418 4.50 -7.75 5.14
CA HIS A 418 3.81 -7.55 3.87
C HIS A 418 3.78 -6.08 3.44
N ASN A 419 4.26 -5.16 4.28
CA ASN A 419 4.08 -3.73 4.03
C ASN A 419 5.38 -2.98 3.73
N HIS A 420 6.36 -2.94 4.64
CA HIS A 420 7.30 -1.82 4.62
C HIS A 420 8.79 -2.20 4.62
N GLU A 421 9.17 -3.32 5.22
CA GLU A 421 10.56 -3.70 5.39
C GLU A 421 11.00 -4.87 4.49
N ARG A 422 10.27 -5.09 3.42
CA ARG A 422 10.62 -6.14 2.47
C ARG A 422 11.88 -5.77 1.71
N LYS A 423 12.74 -6.75 1.55
CA LYS A 423 13.97 -6.64 0.76
C LYS A 423 13.86 -7.37 -0.59
N ILE A 424 12.83 -8.17 -0.77
CA ILE A 424 12.60 -9.02 -1.94
C ILE A 424 11.21 -8.69 -2.50
N PRO A 425 11.07 -8.48 -3.82
CA PRO A 425 9.80 -8.17 -4.43
C PRO A 425 8.82 -9.35 -4.34
N LEU A 426 7.56 -9.04 -4.07
CA LEU A 426 6.48 -10.03 -3.95
C LEU A 426 5.46 -9.96 -5.09
N ALA A 427 5.64 -9.09 -6.07
CA ALA A 427 4.77 -9.00 -7.23
C ALA A 427 5.22 -9.93 -8.36
N GLY A 428 4.26 -10.28 -9.21
CA GLY A 428 4.53 -11.12 -10.37
C GLY A 428 4.67 -12.61 -10.04
N PHE A 429 5.01 -13.38 -11.06
CA PHE A 429 5.16 -14.85 -10.94
C PHE A 429 6.35 -15.21 -10.04
N GLU A 430 7.48 -14.53 -10.20
CA GLU A 430 8.66 -14.70 -9.36
C GLU A 430 8.40 -14.31 -7.91
N GLY A 431 7.70 -13.19 -7.70
CA GLY A 431 7.29 -12.73 -6.37
C GLY A 431 6.39 -13.71 -5.63
N THR A 432 5.61 -14.52 -6.34
CA THR A 432 4.82 -15.60 -5.74
C THR A 432 5.71 -16.66 -5.09
N VAL A 433 6.83 -17.02 -5.72
CA VAL A 433 7.80 -17.95 -5.15
C VAL A 433 8.53 -17.33 -3.96
N HIS A 434 8.89 -16.06 -4.06
CA HIS A 434 9.51 -15.34 -2.95
C HIS A 434 8.62 -15.32 -1.71
N PHE A 435 7.35 -15.01 -1.89
CA PHE A 435 6.36 -15.08 -0.82
C PHE A 435 6.23 -16.47 -0.22
N ALA A 436 6.11 -17.49 -1.06
CA ALA A 436 6.00 -18.88 -0.61
C ALA A 436 7.23 -19.33 0.20
N ARG A 437 8.44 -18.95 -0.22
CA ARG A 437 9.69 -19.21 0.52
C ARG A 437 9.72 -18.47 1.86
N GLU A 438 9.30 -17.23 1.91
CA GLU A 438 9.24 -16.44 3.14
C GLU A 438 8.26 -17.07 4.15
N VAL A 439 7.06 -17.45 3.70
CA VAL A 439 6.08 -18.17 4.52
C VAL A 439 6.67 -19.48 5.03
N GLN A 440 7.32 -20.26 4.16
CA GLN A 440 7.93 -21.54 4.53
C GLN A 440 9.04 -21.35 5.57
N SER A 441 9.96 -20.43 5.35
CA SER A 441 11.07 -20.17 6.27
C SER A 441 10.60 -19.66 7.62
N SER A 442 9.58 -18.80 7.63
CA SER A 442 8.96 -18.29 8.87
C SER A 442 8.26 -19.39 9.67
N LEU A 443 7.45 -20.22 9.02
CA LEU A 443 6.69 -21.29 9.68
C LEU A 443 7.57 -22.45 10.16
N LEU A 444 8.56 -22.82 9.36
CA LEU A 444 9.41 -24.00 9.62
C LEU A 444 10.75 -23.63 10.28
N SER A 445 10.90 -22.40 10.74
CA SER A 445 12.10 -21.96 11.44
C SER A 445 12.36 -22.82 12.68
N PRO A 446 13.58 -23.36 12.84
CA PRO A 446 13.92 -24.15 14.02
C PRO A 446 13.87 -23.34 15.32
N VAL A 447 13.88 -22.03 15.26
CA VAL A 447 13.79 -21.14 16.44
C VAL A 447 12.51 -21.39 17.25
N TRP A 448 11.44 -21.82 16.61
CA TRP A 448 10.18 -22.11 17.28
C TRP A 448 10.23 -23.29 18.25
N LYS A 449 11.21 -24.19 18.11
CA LYS A 449 11.47 -25.27 19.09
C LYS A 449 11.94 -24.72 20.43
N PHE A 450 12.56 -23.53 20.42
CA PHE A 450 13.10 -22.89 21.61
C PHE A 450 12.21 -21.76 22.14
N ALA A 451 11.46 -21.10 21.27
CA ALA A 451 10.66 -19.92 21.60
C ALA A 451 9.22 -20.24 22.04
N ARG A 452 8.66 -21.38 21.62
CA ARG A 452 7.32 -21.83 22.05
C ARG A 452 7.39 -22.36 23.47
N ARG A 453 7.40 -21.47 24.45
CA ARG A 453 7.03 -21.81 25.82
C ARG A 453 5.52 -21.63 25.95
N PRO A 454 4.80 -22.57 26.59
CA PRO A 454 3.40 -22.33 26.94
C PRO A 454 3.34 -21.10 27.87
N LEU A 455 2.52 -20.11 27.46
CA LEU A 455 2.14 -18.98 28.32
C LEU A 455 1.21 -19.47 29.41
#